data_757446ca5867443836bbfbbc5fa1697d
#
_entry.id   757446ca5867443836bbfbbc5fa1697d
#
_cell.length_a   1.000
_cell.length_b   1.000
_cell.length_c   1.000
_cell.angle_alpha   90.00
_cell.angle_beta   90.00
_cell.angle_gamma   90.00
#
_symmetry.space_group_name_H-M   'P 1'
#
loop_
_entity.id
_entity.type
_entity.pdbx_description
1 polymer ?
#
loop_
_entity_poly.entity_id
_entity_poly.type
_entity_poly.pdbx_seq_one_letter_code
_entity_poly.pdbx_strand_id
1 'polypeptide(L)'
;TKDDKDFYSLVDRMTAELHDAHTRFSSPEQWKNREMHVGVSPGFRAGYVDGKVVVLDVYPGSNAARAGIGPGMVVTALDGQPIASSLAEAAKIVLPSSTERVTKLRILSKAFAGSPDTPFAASIERADGSIFEVKYPRQILSDAPHVTDATLRSGFGYIRFDEFEPWLVKDFKTDLESLRSTPGLILDLRRNRGGVGATLEAMAGFFFDGKTLFERRMTRKQVTASERGEHHTEEMEYFVGKRGAQIYSAPVVILMSEYSASATEVFAAGMQDSGRATIVGSPSCGCVLGITHERVMKGGGVLEISEILWFSPKGRKLEGEGVIPDRDVVPTIASLQSGRDVVLEEGEKVLQELSAKRRTVPTP
;
A
#
# COMPACT_ATOMS: atom_id res chain seq x y z
N THR A 1 3.33 31.79 -15.41
CA THR A 1 2.05 31.23 -14.94
C THR A 1 1.00 32.33 -14.90
N LYS A 2 -0.22 32.06 -15.31
CA LYS A 2 -1.31 33.05 -15.36
C LYS A 2 -2.00 33.18 -13.99
N ASP A 3 -2.01 32.11 -13.22
CA ASP A 3 -2.61 32.03 -11.90
C ASP A 3 -1.95 30.91 -11.06
N ASP A 4 -2.41 30.71 -9.83
CA ASP A 4 -1.90 29.69 -8.91
C ASP A 4 -2.14 28.27 -9.43
N LYS A 5 -3.23 28.03 -10.15
CA LYS A 5 -3.55 26.72 -10.72
C LYS A 5 -2.56 26.32 -11.82
N ASP A 6 -2.23 27.27 -12.71
CA ASP A 6 -1.18 27.07 -13.72
C ASP A 6 0.18 26.79 -13.06
N PHE A 7 0.51 27.53 -12.00
CA PHE A 7 1.74 27.35 -11.23
C PHE A 7 1.80 25.95 -10.60
N TYR A 8 0.75 25.52 -9.90
CA TYR A 8 0.69 24.22 -9.27
C TYR A 8 0.80 23.07 -10.28
N SER A 9 0.12 23.21 -11.43
CA SER A 9 0.22 22.21 -12.51
C SER A 9 1.63 22.11 -13.09
N LEU A 10 2.35 23.23 -13.19
CA LEU A 10 3.74 23.23 -13.67
C LEU A 10 4.67 22.55 -12.67
N VAL A 11 4.54 22.84 -11.37
CA VAL A 11 5.39 22.22 -10.33
C VAL A 11 5.11 20.73 -10.22
N ASP A 12 3.84 20.32 -10.29
CA ASP A 12 3.47 18.90 -10.30
C ASP A 12 4.10 18.15 -11.48
N ARG A 13 4.05 18.72 -12.68
CA ARG A 13 4.73 18.13 -13.84
C ARG A 13 6.25 18.09 -13.68
N MET A 14 6.86 19.14 -13.15
CA MET A 14 8.30 19.19 -12.90
C MET A 14 8.74 18.10 -11.91
N THR A 15 7.98 17.84 -10.84
CA THR A 15 8.29 16.78 -9.89
C THR A 15 8.09 15.40 -10.50
N ALA A 16 7.07 15.22 -11.34
CA ALA A 16 6.79 13.96 -12.03
C ALA A 16 7.89 13.53 -13.01
N GLU A 17 8.66 14.49 -13.58
CA GLU A 17 9.83 14.18 -14.43
C GLU A 17 10.97 13.46 -13.70
N LEU A 18 10.96 13.41 -12.37
CA LEU A 18 11.91 12.61 -11.60
C LEU A 18 11.58 11.12 -11.58
N HIS A 19 10.40 10.75 -12.07
CA HIS A 19 9.92 9.37 -12.25
C HIS A 19 9.94 8.54 -10.96
N ASP A 20 9.90 9.18 -9.80
CA ASP A 20 9.72 8.49 -8.51
C ASP A 20 8.31 8.73 -7.93
N ALA A 21 7.90 7.83 -7.03
CA ALA A 21 6.56 7.88 -6.47
C ALA A 21 6.42 8.89 -5.31
N HIS A 22 7.53 9.31 -4.70
CA HIS A 22 7.55 10.09 -3.47
C HIS A 22 7.86 11.58 -3.69
N THR A 23 8.67 11.91 -4.72
CA THR A 23 8.86 13.33 -5.09
C THR A 23 7.58 13.86 -5.71
N ARG A 24 6.94 14.79 -5.04
CA ARG A 24 5.64 15.32 -5.44
C ARG A 24 5.41 16.73 -4.91
N PHE A 25 4.51 17.42 -5.58
CA PHE A 25 3.95 18.68 -5.10
C PHE A 25 2.48 18.48 -4.73
N SER A 26 2.05 19.11 -3.65
CA SER A 26 0.65 19.17 -3.25
C SER A 26 0.22 20.63 -3.15
N SER A 27 -0.88 20.99 -3.82
CA SER A 27 -1.52 22.30 -3.59
C SER A 27 -1.99 22.40 -2.13
N PRO A 28 -2.27 23.61 -1.61
CA PRO A 28 -2.78 23.78 -0.24
C PRO A 28 -4.02 22.91 0.06
N GLU A 29 -4.92 22.82 -0.90
CA GLU A 29 -6.13 21.98 -0.77
C GLU A 29 -5.81 20.49 -0.76
N GLN A 30 -4.95 20.02 -1.67
CA GLN A 30 -4.53 18.62 -1.71
C GLN A 30 -3.77 18.22 -0.44
N TRP A 31 -2.92 19.11 0.07
CA TRP A 31 -2.21 18.90 1.32
C TRP A 31 -3.18 18.75 2.50
N LYS A 32 -4.09 19.73 2.65
CA LYS A 32 -5.12 19.70 3.69
C LYS A 32 -5.96 18.42 3.63
N ASN A 33 -6.40 18.01 2.45
CA ASN A 33 -7.18 16.79 2.27
C ASN A 33 -6.40 15.54 2.69
N ARG A 34 -5.10 15.50 2.41
CA ARG A 34 -4.21 14.41 2.84
C ARG A 34 -4.05 14.38 4.35
N GLU A 35 -3.77 15.51 5.01
CA GLU A 35 -3.70 15.60 6.47
C GLU A 35 -5.01 15.19 7.16
N MET A 36 -6.14 15.46 6.54
CA MET A 36 -7.46 15.07 7.04
C MET A 36 -7.86 13.64 6.65
N HIS A 37 -7.02 12.91 5.91
CA HIS A 37 -7.32 11.59 5.35
C HIS A 37 -8.67 11.55 4.62
N VAL A 38 -8.93 12.56 3.79
CA VAL A 38 -10.16 12.64 2.99
C VAL A 38 -9.84 12.73 1.50
N GLY A 39 -10.70 12.13 0.70
CA GLY A 39 -10.55 12.15 -0.75
C GLY A 39 -11.90 12.08 -1.47
N VAL A 40 -11.94 12.66 -2.67
CA VAL A 40 -13.09 12.52 -3.57
C VAL A 40 -13.04 11.15 -4.21
N SER A 41 -14.10 10.37 -4.03
CA SER A 41 -14.16 8.97 -4.44
C SER A 41 -15.44 8.65 -5.20
N PRO A 42 -15.41 7.74 -6.19
CA PRO A 42 -16.61 7.13 -6.75
C PRO A 42 -17.33 6.21 -5.76
N GLY A 43 -16.76 5.93 -4.58
CA GLY A 43 -17.35 5.07 -3.56
C GLY A 43 -16.89 3.61 -3.61
N PHE A 44 -15.90 3.30 -4.44
CA PHE A 44 -15.26 1.99 -4.54
C PHE A 44 -13.79 2.12 -4.96
N ARG A 45 -13.02 1.04 -4.79
CA ARG A 45 -11.69 0.91 -5.38
C ARG A 45 -11.75 -0.01 -6.58
N ALA A 46 -11.07 0.39 -7.65
CA ALA A 46 -10.88 -0.43 -8.83
C ALA A 46 -9.40 -0.82 -8.98
N GLY A 47 -9.16 -1.94 -9.65
CA GLY A 47 -7.83 -2.44 -9.98
C GLY A 47 -7.86 -3.27 -11.25
N TYR A 48 -6.70 -3.77 -11.66
CA TYR A 48 -6.58 -4.68 -12.79
C TYR A 48 -6.66 -6.13 -12.31
N VAL A 49 -7.66 -6.87 -12.78
CA VAL A 49 -7.83 -8.30 -12.52
C VAL A 49 -8.18 -8.99 -13.85
N ASP A 50 -7.49 -10.07 -14.17
CA ASP A 50 -7.69 -10.82 -15.43
C ASP A 50 -7.66 -9.91 -16.68
N GLY A 51 -6.79 -8.88 -16.67
CA GLY A 51 -6.65 -7.91 -17.78
C GLY A 51 -7.78 -6.88 -17.91
N LYS A 52 -8.75 -6.88 -17.00
CA LYS A 52 -9.89 -5.94 -16.96
C LYS A 52 -9.80 -4.97 -15.80
N VAL A 53 -10.51 -3.85 -15.87
CA VAL A 53 -10.73 -2.93 -14.76
C VAL A 53 -11.89 -3.44 -13.92
N VAL A 54 -11.61 -3.83 -12.69
CA VAL A 54 -12.55 -4.55 -11.82
C VAL A 54 -12.72 -3.81 -10.50
N VAL A 55 -13.92 -3.80 -9.97
CA VAL A 55 -14.21 -3.34 -8.61
C VAL A 55 -13.59 -4.33 -7.62
N LEU A 56 -12.63 -3.87 -6.83
CA LEU A 56 -11.94 -4.69 -5.82
C LEU A 56 -12.72 -4.70 -4.51
N ASP A 57 -13.16 -3.53 -4.07
CA ASP A 57 -14.01 -3.36 -2.89
C ASP A 57 -14.86 -2.08 -2.98
N VAL A 58 -15.90 -2.03 -2.18
CA VAL A 58 -16.86 -0.93 -2.15
C VAL A 58 -16.94 -0.37 -0.72
N TYR A 59 -16.85 0.95 -0.58
CA TYR A 59 -16.95 1.59 0.72
C TYR A 59 -18.37 1.43 1.28
N PRO A 60 -18.53 0.89 2.50
CA PRO A 60 -19.85 0.72 3.12
C PRO A 60 -20.64 2.04 3.18
N GLY A 61 -21.92 1.99 2.85
CA GLY A 61 -22.78 3.17 2.84
C GLY A 61 -22.47 4.22 1.77
N SER A 62 -21.58 3.94 0.84
CA SER A 62 -21.26 4.83 -0.29
C SER A 62 -22.40 4.90 -1.32
N ASN A 63 -22.34 5.89 -2.22
CA ASN A 63 -23.25 5.98 -3.37
C ASN A 63 -23.09 4.76 -4.30
N ALA A 64 -21.87 4.23 -4.44
CA ALA A 64 -21.59 3.01 -5.19
C ALA A 64 -22.33 1.80 -4.60
N ALA A 65 -22.25 1.62 -3.26
CA ALA A 65 -22.98 0.55 -2.58
C ALA A 65 -24.50 0.65 -2.80
N ARG A 66 -25.05 1.88 -2.68
CA ARG A 66 -26.48 2.13 -2.95
C ARG A 66 -26.87 1.90 -4.40
N ALA A 67 -25.96 2.14 -5.35
CA ALA A 67 -26.17 1.86 -6.76
C ALA A 67 -26.04 0.38 -7.14
N GLY A 68 -25.73 -0.51 -6.16
CA GLY A 68 -25.60 -1.94 -6.38
C GLY A 68 -24.28 -2.38 -7.01
N ILE A 69 -23.25 -1.52 -6.91
CA ILE A 69 -21.89 -1.90 -7.31
C ILE A 69 -21.31 -2.83 -6.25
N GLY A 70 -20.65 -3.91 -6.67
CA GLY A 70 -20.03 -4.90 -5.81
C GLY A 70 -18.70 -5.41 -6.33
N PRO A 71 -17.89 -6.07 -5.47
CA PRO A 71 -16.63 -6.66 -5.86
C PRO A 71 -16.77 -7.65 -7.03
N GLY A 72 -15.76 -7.69 -7.91
CA GLY A 72 -15.73 -8.54 -9.07
C GLY A 72 -16.55 -8.04 -10.27
N MET A 73 -17.29 -6.95 -10.13
CA MET A 73 -17.93 -6.29 -11.27
C MET A 73 -16.90 -5.58 -12.14
N VAL A 74 -17.09 -5.57 -13.44
CA VAL A 74 -16.16 -5.01 -14.42
C VAL A 74 -16.62 -3.63 -14.85
N VAL A 75 -15.75 -2.64 -14.81
CA VAL A 75 -16.00 -1.31 -15.36
C VAL A 75 -15.71 -1.35 -16.86
N THR A 76 -16.72 -1.18 -17.70
CA THR A 76 -16.61 -1.27 -19.16
C THR A 76 -16.55 0.10 -19.84
N ALA A 77 -17.15 1.13 -19.22
CA ALA A 77 -17.11 2.50 -19.73
C ALA A 77 -17.13 3.52 -18.59
N LEU A 78 -16.56 4.70 -18.83
CA LEU A 78 -16.65 5.90 -17.98
C LEU A 78 -17.18 7.06 -18.81
N ASP A 79 -18.16 7.80 -18.28
CA ASP A 79 -18.79 8.96 -18.94
C ASP A 79 -19.21 8.68 -20.41
N GLY A 80 -19.72 7.46 -20.66
CA GLY A 80 -20.13 7.00 -21.98
C GLY A 80 -19.01 6.63 -22.95
N GLN A 81 -17.75 6.69 -22.52
CA GLN A 81 -16.58 6.27 -23.29
C GLN A 81 -16.09 4.90 -22.85
N PRO A 82 -15.68 4.01 -23.77
CA PRO A 82 -15.06 2.73 -23.40
C PRO A 82 -13.92 2.95 -22.41
N ILE A 83 -13.80 2.07 -21.40
CA ILE A 83 -12.76 2.20 -20.35
C ILE A 83 -11.34 2.28 -20.93
N ALA A 84 -11.06 1.54 -22.02
CA ALA A 84 -9.77 1.59 -22.70
C ALA A 84 -9.45 2.99 -23.25
N SER A 85 -10.44 3.71 -23.77
CA SER A 85 -10.29 5.09 -24.25
C SER A 85 -10.01 6.05 -23.09
N SER A 86 -10.73 5.92 -21.98
CA SER A 86 -10.52 6.76 -20.78
C SER A 86 -9.13 6.54 -20.18
N LEU A 87 -8.64 5.29 -20.13
CA LEU A 87 -7.29 4.96 -19.70
C LEU A 87 -6.22 5.52 -20.65
N ALA A 88 -6.44 5.44 -21.97
CA ALA A 88 -5.52 5.98 -22.96
C ALA A 88 -5.40 7.52 -22.85
N GLU A 89 -6.49 8.23 -22.58
CA GLU A 89 -6.45 9.68 -22.34
C GLU A 89 -5.71 10.00 -21.03
N ALA A 90 -5.96 9.25 -19.95
CA ALA A 90 -5.24 9.42 -18.71
C ALA A 90 -3.73 9.16 -18.87
N ALA A 91 -3.35 8.16 -19.66
CA ALA A 91 -1.94 7.82 -19.94
C ALA A 91 -1.16 8.92 -20.67
N LYS A 92 -1.83 9.82 -21.41
CA LYS A 92 -1.17 10.96 -22.09
C LYS A 92 -0.61 11.99 -21.11
N ILE A 93 -1.13 12.03 -19.87
CA ILE A 93 -0.81 13.05 -18.87
C ILE A 93 -0.14 12.48 -17.62
N VAL A 94 -0.18 11.16 -17.41
CA VAL A 94 0.50 10.49 -16.31
C VAL A 94 1.90 10.09 -16.77
N LEU A 95 2.93 10.67 -16.15
CA LEU A 95 4.32 10.29 -16.42
C LEU A 95 4.67 8.96 -15.73
N PRO A 96 5.68 8.23 -16.26
CA PRO A 96 6.21 7.04 -15.59
C PRO A 96 6.58 7.34 -14.13
N SER A 97 6.52 6.32 -13.29
CA SER A 97 6.88 6.41 -11.88
C SER A 97 7.83 5.27 -11.51
N SER A 98 8.11 5.05 -10.23
CA SER A 98 9.06 4.06 -9.70
C SER A 98 8.95 2.68 -10.38
N THR A 99 7.74 2.24 -10.68
CA THR A 99 7.49 0.98 -11.41
C THR A 99 6.36 1.12 -12.42
N GLU A 100 6.31 0.17 -13.38
CA GLU A 100 5.17 0.08 -14.31
C GLU A 100 3.85 -0.18 -13.56
N ARG A 101 3.89 -0.96 -12.47
CA ARG A 101 2.71 -1.23 -11.62
C ARG A 101 2.11 0.07 -11.10
N VAL A 102 2.92 0.92 -10.46
CA VAL A 102 2.42 2.20 -9.91
C VAL A 102 2.02 3.17 -11.01
N THR A 103 2.70 3.16 -12.16
CA THR A 103 2.30 3.97 -13.31
C THR A 103 0.89 3.58 -13.77
N LYS A 104 0.60 2.29 -13.92
CA LYS A 104 -0.75 1.78 -14.25
C LYS A 104 -1.80 2.18 -13.21
N LEU A 105 -1.47 2.08 -11.90
CA LEU A 105 -2.37 2.51 -10.84
C LEU A 105 -2.64 4.02 -10.87
N ARG A 106 -1.64 4.85 -11.19
CA ARG A 106 -1.81 6.29 -11.37
C ARG A 106 -2.70 6.62 -12.57
N ILE A 107 -2.51 5.92 -13.69
CA ILE A 107 -3.38 6.06 -14.88
C ILE A 107 -4.82 5.71 -14.52
N LEU A 108 -5.03 4.59 -13.81
CA LEU A 108 -6.36 4.19 -13.35
C LEU A 108 -6.97 5.24 -12.41
N SER A 109 -6.23 5.68 -11.40
CA SER A 109 -6.68 6.74 -10.49
C SER A 109 -7.04 8.03 -11.23
N LYS A 110 -6.23 8.41 -12.24
CA LYS A 110 -6.49 9.61 -13.05
C LYS A 110 -7.75 9.48 -13.88
N ALA A 111 -8.00 8.31 -14.49
CA ALA A 111 -9.22 8.06 -15.26
C ALA A 111 -10.49 8.14 -14.40
N PHE A 112 -10.41 7.74 -13.12
CA PHE A 112 -11.52 7.78 -12.17
C PHE A 112 -11.63 9.12 -11.42
N ALA A 113 -10.65 10.00 -11.53
CA ALA A 113 -10.64 11.29 -10.84
C ALA A 113 -11.79 12.20 -11.26
N GLY A 114 -12.23 13.04 -10.34
CA GLY A 114 -13.25 14.05 -10.58
C GLY A 114 -13.42 14.96 -9.38
N SER A 115 -14.18 16.04 -9.52
CA SER A 115 -14.54 16.92 -8.41
C SER A 115 -15.82 16.42 -7.72
N PRO A 116 -16.12 16.85 -6.47
CA PRO A 116 -17.39 16.54 -5.80
C PRO A 116 -18.60 17.00 -6.62
N ASP A 117 -18.46 18.08 -7.40
CA ASP A 117 -19.54 18.67 -8.19
C ASP A 117 -19.82 17.92 -9.49
N THR A 118 -18.93 17.01 -9.89
CA THR A 118 -19.11 16.19 -11.08
C THR A 118 -19.62 14.81 -10.72
N PRO A 119 -20.76 14.34 -11.27
CA PRO A 119 -21.25 13.01 -11.01
C PRO A 119 -20.26 11.97 -11.54
N PHE A 120 -20.19 10.82 -10.88
CA PHE A 120 -19.58 9.61 -11.43
C PHE A 120 -20.61 8.93 -12.34
N ALA A 121 -20.22 8.61 -13.57
CA ALA A 121 -21.05 7.86 -14.52
C ALA A 121 -20.24 6.73 -15.13
N ALA A 122 -20.79 5.50 -15.14
CA ALA A 122 -20.10 4.33 -15.64
C ALA A 122 -21.06 3.24 -16.12
N SER A 123 -20.60 2.42 -17.08
CA SER A 123 -21.22 1.15 -17.44
C SER A 123 -20.52 0.03 -16.69
N ILE A 124 -21.28 -0.78 -15.97
CA ILE A 124 -20.79 -1.84 -15.08
C ILE A 124 -21.35 -3.20 -15.55
N GLU A 125 -20.46 -4.17 -15.82
CA GLU A 125 -20.81 -5.55 -16.15
C GLU A 125 -20.88 -6.40 -14.88
N ARG A 126 -21.97 -7.12 -14.68
CA ARG A 126 -22.18 -8.09 -13.59
C ARG A 126 -21.62 -9.48 -13.94
N ALA A 127 -21.67 -10.37 -12.95
CA ALA A 127 -21.23 -11.76 -13.09
C ALA A 127 -22.02 -12.54 -14.16
N ASP A 128 -23.28 -12.19 -14.39
CA ASP A 128 -24.14 -12.80 -15.41
C ASP A 128 -23.94 -12.22 -16.82
N GLY A 129 -22.98 -11.28 -16.98
CA GLY A 129 -22.70 -10.58 -18.24
C GLY A 129 -23.66 -9.42 -18.54
N SER A 130 -24.67 -9.18 -17.71
CA SER A 130 -25.55 -8.02 -17.88
C SER A 130 -24.81 -6.71 -17.56
N ILE A 131 -25.04 -5.68 -18.39
CA ILE A 131 -24.47 -4.35 -18.19
C ILE A 131 -25.56 -3.42 -17.67
N PHE A 132 -25.23 -2.60 -16.68
CA PHE A 132 -26.10 -1.54 -16.20
C PHE A 132 -25.34 -0.22 -16.08
N GLU A 133 -26.08 0.85 -16.27
CA GLU A 133 -25.55 2.20 -16.16
C GLU A 133 -25.73 2.74 -14.74
N VAL A 134 -24.70 3.42 -14.26
CA VAL A 134 -24.78 4.15 -12.98
C VAL A 134 -24.45 5.62 -13.21
N LYS A 135 -25.15 6.48 -12.47
CA LYS A 135 -24.83 7.92 -12.40
C LYS A 135 -25.22 8.43 -11.01
N TYR A 136 -24.22 8.89 -10.26
CA TYR A 136 -24.42 9.39 -8.90
C TYR A 136 -23.34 10.41 -8.52
N PRO A 137 -23.56 11.28 -7.54
CA PRO A 137 -22.55 12.22 -7.05
C PRO A 137 -21.35 11.48 -6.47
N ARG A 138 -20.14 11.97 -6.76
CA ARG A 138 -18.95 11.55 -6.01
C ARG A 138 -19.08 11.98 -4.56
N GLN A 139 -18.40 11.29 -3.66
CA GLN A 139 -18.42 11.57 -2.24
C GLN A 139 -17.02 11.90 -1.74
N ILE A 140 -16.95 12.80 -0.75
CA ILE A 140 -15.75 12.94 0.06
C ILE A 140 -15.82 11.82 1.10
N LEU A 141 -14.88 10.89 1.02
CA LEU A 141 -14.76 9.78 1.96
C LEU A 141 -13.51 9.97 2.83
N SER A 142 -13.63 9.61 4.09
CA SER A 142 -12.48 9.52 4.99
C SER A 142 -11.96 8.08 4.96
N ASP A 143 -10.64 7.95 4.86
CA ASP A 143 -9.91 6.70 5.02
C ASP A 143 -8.85 6.84 6.13
N ALA A 144 -9.20 7.55 7.21
CA ALA A 144 -8.34 7.73 8.36
C ALA A 144 -7.82 6.36 8.86
N PRO A 145 -6.48 6.24 9.03
CA PRO A 145 -5.87 4.97 9.41
C PRO A 145 -6.37 4.48 10.77
N HIS A 146 -6.67 3.21 10.85
CA HIS A 146 -7.04 2.52 12.09
C HIS A 146 -6.53 1.07 12.05
N VAL A 147 -6.43 0.46 13.23
CA VAL A 147 -6.12 -0.96 13.36
C VAL A 147 -7.43 -1.73 13.53
N THR A 148 -7.53 -2.86 12.88
CA THR A 148 -8.63 -3.83 13.10
C THR A 148 -8.04 -5.18 13.39
N ASP A 149 -8.58 -5.89 14.37
CA ASP A 149 -8.17 -7.22 14.76
C ASP A 149 -9.34 -8.22 14.73
N ALA A 150 -9.01 -9.47 14.61
CA ALA A 150 -9.96 -10.57 14.72
C ALA A 150 -9.25 -11.89 15.04
N THR A 151 -9.97 -12.81 15.63
CA THR A 151 -9.63 -14.25 15.54
C THR A 151 -10.44 -14.85 14.40
N LEU A 152 -9.75 -15.36 13.38
CA LEU A 152 -10.37 -15.99 12.22
C LEU A 152 -11.07 -17.31 12.61
N ARG A 153 -11.96 -17.80 11.75
CA ARG A 153 -12.65 -19.09 11.98
C ARG A 153 -11.65 -20.28 12.09
N SER A 154 -10.51 -20.17 11.47
CA SER A 154 -9.39 -21.11 11.58
C SER A 154 -8.67 -21.08 12.94
N GLY A 155 -8.95 -20.09 13.78
CA GLY A 155 -8.29 -19.87 15.07
C GLY A 155 -7.02 -19.02 14.98
N PHE A 156 -6.57 -18.60 13.79
CA PHE A 156 -5.44 -17.68 13.62
C PHE A 156 -5.83 -16.25 13.98
N GLY A 157 -4.86 -15.48 14.47
CA GLY A 157 -4.99 -14.05 14.65
C GLY A 157 -4.93 -13.31 13.30
N TYR A 158 -5.63 -12.22 13.21
CA TYR A 158 -5.62 -11.33 12.05
C TYR A 158 -5.55 -9.89 12.54
N ILE A 159 -4.62 -9.12 11.98
CA ILE A 159 -4.53 -7.67 12.19
C ILE A 159 -4.40 -7.01 10.81
N ARG A 160 -5.17 -5.94 10.60
CA ARG A 160 -5.06 -5.08 9.44
C ARG A 160 -4.91 -3.64 9.87
N PHE A 161 -4.03 -2.90 9.21
CA PHE A 161 -3.91 -1.45 9.29
C PHE A 161 -3.41 -0.90 7.96
N ASP A 162 -3.82 0.32 7.63
CA ASP A 162 -3.62 0.88 6.29
C ASP A 162 -2.48 1.92 6.21
N GLU A 163 -1.87 2.34 7.35
CA GLU A 163 -0.71 3.24 7.41
C GLU A 163 0.11 3.03 8.68
N PHE A 164 1.41 3.36 8.65
CA PHE A 164 2.31 3.36 9.81
C PHE A 164 2.29 4.73 10.50
N GLU A 165 1.24 4.99 11.27
CA GLU A 165 1.05 6.25 11.98
C GLU A 165 1.39 6.13 13.47
N PRO A 166 2.05 7.13 14.09
CA PRO A 166 2.51 7.04 15.48
C PRO A 166 1.41 6.71 16.50
N TRP A 167 0.20 7.22 16.28
CA TRP A 167 -0.93 6.97 17.19
C TRP A 167 -1.45 5.53 17.11
N LEU A 168 -1.17 4.78 16.05
CA LEU A 168 -1.59 3.38 15.89
C LEU A 168 -0.71 2.39 16.67
N VAL A 169 0.49 2.78 17.11
CA VAL A 169 1.42 1.87 17.81
C VAL A 169 0.79 1.25 19.06
N LYS A 170 0.04 2.06 19.82
CA LYS A 170 -0.63 1.60 21.04
C LYS A 170 -1.73 0.60 20.74
N ASP A 171 -2.58 0.88 19.75
CA ASP A 171 -3.70 0.02 19.38
C ASP A 171 -3.16 -1.29 18.78
N PHE A 172 -2.21 -1.20 17.85
CA PHE A 172 -1.52 -2.37 17.30
C PHE A 172 -0.92 -3.28 18.38
N LYS A 173 -0.26 -2.68 19.40
CA LYS A 173 0.29 -3.45 20.52
C LYS A 173 -0.80 -4.15 21.31
N THR A 174 -1.90 -3.45 21.61
CA THR A 174 -3.04 -4.01 22.35
C THR A 174 -3.67 -5.19 21.60
N ASP A 175 -3.89 -5.03 20.31
CA ASP A 175 -4.45 -6.07 19.44
C ASP A 175 -3.51 -7.27 19.32
N LEU A 176 -2.21 -7.00 19.18
CA LEU A 176 -1.19 -8.06 19.15
C LEU A 176 -1.12 -8.85 20.48
N GLU A 177 -1.31 -8.16 21.61
CA GLU A 177 -1.36 -8.80 22.94
C GLU A 177 -2.62 -9.64 23.10
N SER A 178 -3.78 -9.20 22.61
CA SER A 178 -5.05 -9.94 22.64
C SER A 178 -4.95 -11.27 21.84
N LEU A 179 -4.20 -11.23 20.74
CA LEU A 179 -4.01 -12.38 19.84
C LEU A 179 -2.80 -13.27 20.18
N ARG A 180 -2.13 -13.02 21.31
CA ARG A 180 -0.90 -13.71 21.68
C ARG A 180 -1.03 -15.24 21.80
N SER A 181 -2.21 -15.72 22.18
CA SER A 181 -2.50 -17.17 22.33
C SER A 181 -2.86 -17.85 21.01
N THR A 182 -3.01 -17.10 19.91
CA THR A 182 -3.34 -17.68 18.61
C THR A 182 -2.15 -18.47 18.04
N PRO A 183 -2.37 -19.57 17.32
CA PRO A 183 -1.29 -20.42 16.80
C PRO A 183 -0.48 -19.78 15.66
N GLY A 184 -0.89 -18.62 15.16
CA GLY A 184 -0.23 -17.84 14.13
C GLY A 184 -1.00 -16.54 13.86
N LEU A 185 -0.36 -15.61 13.17
CA LEU A 185 -0.89 -14.26 12.89
C LEU A 185 -0.82 -13.95 11.40
N ILE A 186 -1.89 -13.40 10.87
CA ILE A 186 -1.91 -12.73 9.57
C ILE A 186 -1.86 -11.21 9.80
N LEU A 187 -0.88 -10.55 9.19
CA LEU A 187 -0.84 -9.09 9.05
C LEU A 187 -1.29 -8.72 7.63
N ASP A 188 -2.46 -8.13 7.50
CA ASP A 188 -2.98 -7.71 6.21
C ASP A 188 -2.54 -6.29 5.88
N LEU A 189 -1.51 -6.17 5.05
CA LEU A 189 -0.93 -4.92 4.59
C LEU A 189 -1.25 -4.64 3.12
N ARG A 190 -2.20 -5.34 2.51
CA ARG A 190 -2.56 -5.19 1.09
C ARG A 190 -3.02 -3.78 0.71
N ARG A 191 -3.43 -2.97 1.68
CA ARG A 191 -3.86 -1.58 1.47
C ARG A 191 -2.97 -0.57 2.19
N ASN A 192 -1.93 -1.02 2.86
CA ASN A 192 -1.05 -0.17 3.62
C ASN A 192 -0.11 0.62 2.70
N ARG A 193 -0.25 1.93 2.71
CA ARG A 193 0.48 2.87 1.83
C ARG A 193 1.82 3.33 2.39
N GLY A 194 2.23 2.81 3.54
CA GLY A 194 3.47 3.20 4.21
C GLY A 194 3.22 4.08 5.43
N GLY A 195 4.01 5.11 5.60
CA GLY A 195 3.94 6.06 6.72
C GLY A 195 5.27 6.31 7.38
N VAL A 196 5.29 6.55 8.69
CA VAL A 196 6.44 7.01 9.44
C VAL A 196 7.43 5.88 9.74
N GLY A 197 8.70 6.04 9.35
CA GLY A 197 9.76 5.04 9.56
C GLY A 197 9.96 4.62 11.02
N ALA A 198 9.97 5.58 11.95
CA ALA A 198 10.07 5.26 13.37
C ALA A 198 8.88 4.43 13.90
N THR A 199 7.70 4.58 13.30
CA THR A 199 6.52 3.78 13.63
C THR A 199 6.68 2.33 13.17
N LEU A 200 7.15 2.13 11.93
CA LEU A 200 7.42 0.77 11.44
C LEU A 200 8.47 0.07 12.31
N GLU A 201 9.55 0.76 12.70
CA GLU A 201 10.59 0.21 13.57
C GLU A 201 10.03 -0.19 14.95
N ALA A 202 9.17 0.67 15.54
CA ALA A 202 8.50 0.38 16.81
C ALA A 202 7.58 -0.84 16.69
N MET A 203 6.76 -0.94 15.65
CA MET A 203 5.87 -2.08 15.42
C MET A 203 6.66 -3.37 15.11
N ALA A 204 7.73 -3.28 14.31
CA ALA A 204 8.61 -4.41 14.04
C ALA A 204 9.26 -4.95 15.33
N GLY A 205 9.60 -4.07 16.26
CA GLY A 205 10.18 -4.45 17.55
C GLY A 205 9.35 -5.44 18.37
N PHE A 206 8.05 -5.53 18.15
CA PHE A 206 7.18 -6.51 18.81
C PHE A 206 7.38 -7.97 18.33
N PHE A 207 8.19 -8.20 17.31
CA PHE A 207 8.43 -9.52 16.72
C PHE A 207 9.84 -10.06 16.96
N PHE A 208 10.75 -9.29 17.58
CA PHE A 208 12.15 -9.68 17.76
C PHE A 208 12.62 -9.58 19.21
N ASP A 209 13.13 -10.70 19.73
CA ASP A 209 13.80 -10.74 21.04
C ASP A 209 15.30 -10.51 20.84
N GLY A 210 15.71 -9.23 20.95
CA GLY A 210 17.08 -8.80 20.78
C GLY A 210 17.29 -7.92 19.55
N LYS A 211 18.45 -7.24 19.54
CA LYS A 211 18.85 -6.31 18.49
C LYS A 211 19.00 -7.05 17.16
N THR A 212 18.12 -6.80 16.20
CA THR A 212 18.10 -7.43 14.88
C THR A 212 18.23 -6.38 13.80
N LEU A 213 19.16 -6.54 12.86
CA LEU A 213 19.27 -5.68 11.68
C LEU A 213 17.99 -5.83 10.86
N PHE A 214 17.33 -4.70 10.61
CA PHE A 214 16.00 -4.70 10.01
C PHE A 214 15.94 -3.99 8.66
N GLU A 215 16.78 -2.98 8.48
CA GLU A 215 16.87 -2.21 7.24
C GLU A 215 18.21 -1.49 7.13
N ARG A 216 18.53 -1.04 5.92
CA ARG A 216 19.68 -0.21 5.60
C ARG A 216 19.23 1.00 4.81
N ARG A 217 19.90 2.14 5.00
CA ARG A 217 19.56 3.41 4.34
C ARG A 217 20.81 4.08 3.77
N MET A 218 20.61 4.77 2.65
CA MET A 218 21.57 5.73 2.12
C MET A 218 20.89 7.07 1.92
N THR A 219 21.55 8.15 2.32
CA THR A 219 21.11 9.50 1.99
C THR A 219 21.46 9.84 0.53
N ARG A 220 20.79 10.81 -0.05
CA ARG A 220 21.10 11.33 -1.39
C ARG A 220 22.58 11.69 -1.56
N LYS A 221 23.22 12.29 -0.54
CA LYS A 221 24.65 12.61 -0.56
C LYS A 221 25.52 11.36 -0.72
N GLN A 222 25.20 10.30 0.03
CA GLN A 222 25.93 9.03 -0.03
C GLN A 222 25.74 8.34 -1.38
N VAL A 223 24.54 8.31 -1.94
CA VAL A 223 24.28 7.77 -3.28
C VAL A 223 25.10 8.52 -4.33
N THR A 224 25.05 9.86 -4.32
CA THR A 224 25.78 10.69 -5.28
C THR A 224 27.29 10.53 -5.14
N ALA A 225 27.82 10.43 -3.93
CA ALA A 225 29.25 10.18 -3.70
C ALA A 225 29.68 8.80 -4.21
N SER A 226 28.88 7.77 -3.97
CA SER A 226 29.11 6.41 -4.48
C SER A 226 29.13 6.37 -6.01
N GLU A 227 28.18 7.04 -6.68
CA GLU A 227 28.12 7.12 -8.14
C GLU A 227 29.34 7.84 -8.75
N ARG A 228 29.96 8.77 -8.02
CA ARG A 228 31.19 9.48 -8.42
C ARG A 228 32.46 8.72 -8.10
N GLY A 229 32.37 7.55 -7.47
CA GLY A 229 33.54 6.80 -7.00
C GLY A 229 34.28 7.48 -5.83
N GLU A 230 33.63 8.43 -5.16
CA GLU A 230 34.13 9.13 -3.98
C GLU A 230 33.84 8.27 -2.75
N HIS A 231 34.83 7.51 -2.27
CA HIS A 231 34.81 6.66 -1.05
C HIS A 231 33.61 5.74 -0.86
N HIS A 232 33.85 4.58 -0.27
CA HIS A 232 32.80 3.65 0.18
C HIS A 232 31.92 4.34 1.25
N THR A 233 30.79 4.88 0.80
CA THR A 233 29.75 5.36 1.71
C THR A 233 29.00 4.15 2.21
N GLU A 234 29.29 3.73 3.44
CA GLU A 234 28.59 2.62 4.08
C GLU A 234 27.11 2.97 4.25
N GLU A 235 26.25 2.00 3.99
CA GLU A 235 24.84 2.09 4.30
C GLU A 235 24.66 2.23 5.81
N MET A 236 23.74 3.11 6.25
CA MET A 236 23.39 3.21 7.65
C MET A 236 22.50 2.02 8.05
N GLU A 237 22.92 1.27 9.04
CA GLU A 237 22.20 0.11 9.57
C GLU A 237 21.22 0.51 10.66
N TYR A 238 19.99 0.02 10.54
CA TYR A 238 18.92 0.22 11.52
C TYR A 238 18.46 -1.11 12.12
N PHE A 239 18.27 -1.07 13.42
CA PHE A 239 18.00 -2.28 14.21
C PHE A 239 16.68 -2.14 14.96
N VAL A 240 15.94 -3.24 15.03
CA VAL A 240 14.71 -3.37 15.82
C VAL A 240 14.88 -4.42 16.92
N GLY A 241 13.92 -4.47 17.84
CA GLY A 241 13.88 -5.44 18.92
C GLY A 241 14.75 -5.06 20.12
N LYS A 242 14.37 -5.60 21.28
CA LYS A 242 15.05 -5.38 22.57
C LYS A 242 15.10 -6.71 23.32
N ARG A 243 16.28 -7.07 23.83
CA ARG A 243 16.47 -8.28 24.62
C ARG A 243 15.54 -8.32 25.83
N GLY A 244 14.86 -9.45 26.00
CA GLY A 244 13.89 -9.66 27.08
C GLY A 244 12.56 -8.93 26.87
N ALA A 245 12.32 -8.39 25.68
CA ALA A 245 11.02 -7.83 25.33
C ALA A 245 9.97 -8.95 25.23
N GLN A 246 8.74 -8.61 25.57
CA GLN A 246 7.62 -9.49 25.38
C GLN A 246 7.20 -9.43 23.90
N ILE A 247 7.56 -10.46 23.13
CA ILE A 247 7.35 -10.53 21.69
C ILE A 247 6.17 -11.44 21.32
N TYR A 248 5.64 -11.25 20.11
CA TYR A 248 4.79 -12.22 19.46
C TYR A 248 5.66 -13.30 18.80
N SER A 249 5.63 -14.54 19.28
CA SER A 249 6.57 -15.59 18.87
C SER A 249 5.99 -16.61 17.89
N ALA A 250 4.66 -16.68 17.74
CA ALA A 250 4.03 -17.62 16.79
C ALA A 250 4.34 -17.23 15.33
N PRO A 251 4.15 -18.14 14.34
CA PRO A 251 4.33 -17.84 12.92
C PRO A 251 3.56 -16.60 12.46
N VAL A 252 4.14 -15.85 11.53
CA VAL A 252 3.51 -14.65 10.94
C VAL A 252 3.48 -14.82 9.43
N VAL A 253 2.33 -14.47 8.84
CA VAL A 253 2.16 -14.28 7.41
C VAL A 253 1.79 -12.81 7.18
N ILE A 254 2.38 -12.18 6.18
CA ILE A 254 2.04 -10.83 5.74
C ILE A 254 1.36 -10.92 4.38
N LEU A 255 0.16 -10.37 4.27
CA LEU A 255 -0.53 -10.24 2.99
C LEU A 255 -0.15 -8.92 2.33
N MET A 256 0.25 -8.96 1.06
CA MET A 256 0.66 -7.78 0.28
C MET A 256 -0.03 -7.72 -1.08
N SER A 257 -0.05 -6.51 -1.64
CA SER A 257 -0.48 -6.26 -3.01
C SER A 257 0.32 -5.11 -3.63
N GLU A 258 0.05 -4.78 -4.87
CA GLU A 258 0.62 -3.62 -5.56
C GLU A 258 0.32 -2.26 -4.89
N TYR A 259 -0.61 -2.22 -3.94
CA TYR A 259 -0.92 -1.03 -3.13
C TYR A 259 -0.08 -0.96 -1.85
N SER A 260 0.63 -2.03 -1.49
CA SER A 260 1.57 -2.03 -0.36
C SER A 260 2.80 -1.22 -0.75
N ALA A 261 3.06 -0.09 -0.08
CA ALA A 261 4.05 0.88 -0.52
C ALA A 261 4.91 1.44 0.61
N SER A 262 6.10 1.97 0.27
CA SER A 262 6.94 2.76 1.17
C SER A 262 7.34 2.01 2.45
N ALA A 263 7.07 2.56 3.64
CA ALA A 263 7.37 1.92 4.93
C ALA A 263 6.83 0.49 5.04
N THR A 264 5.71 0.17 4.38
CA THR A 264 5.16 -1.19 4.32
C THR A 264 6.12 -2.17 3.65
N GLU A 265 6.76 -1.73 2.58
CA GLU A 265 7.72 -2.55 1.83
C GLU A 265 8.98 -2.79 2.64
N VAL A 266 9.45 -1.77 3.35
CA VAL A 266 10.58 -1.87 4.29
C VAL A 266 10.26 -2.85 5.42
N PHE A 267 9.07 -2.71 6.03
CA PHE A 267 8.59 -3.62 7.08
C PHE A 267 8.52 -5.06 6.58
N ALA A 268 7.88 -5.29 5.44
CA ALA A 268 7.73 -6.64 4.88
C ALA A 268 9.08 -7.25 4.48
N ALA A 269 9.98 -6.48 3.86
CA ALA A 269 11.32 -6.93 3.50
C ALA A 269 12.15 -7.29 4.74
N GLY A 270 12.09 -6.48 5.80
CA GLY A 270 12.75 -6.76 7.07
C GLY A 270 12.24 -8.04 7.72
N MET A 271 10.94 -8.25 7.75
CA MET A 271 10.29 -9.46 8.28
C MET A 271 10.62 -10.71 7.44
N GLN A 272 10.63 -10.56 6.09
CA GLN A 272 10.95 -11.65 5.17
C GLN A 272 12.43 -12.05 5.27
N ASP A 273 13.35 -11.10 5.16
CA ASP A 273 14.79 -11.36 5.14
C ASP A 273 15.31 -11.92 6.46
N SER A 274 14.70 -11.56 7.59
CA SER A 274 14.98 -12.14 8.91
C SER A 274 14.34 -13.51 9.13
N GLY A 275 13.55 -14.00 8.17
CA GLY A 275 12.80 -15.26 8.30
C GLY A 275 11.67 -15.22 9.34
N ARG A 276 11.23 -13.99 9.72
CA ARG A 276 10.20 -13.82 10.75
C ARG A 276 8.79 -13.93 10.20
N ALA A 277 8.58 -13.59 8.93
CA ALA A 277 7.30 -13.75 8.24
C ALA A 277 7.45 -14.36 6.85
N THR A 278 6.39 -15.01 6.38
CA THR A 278 6.21 -15.41 4.98
C THR A 278 5.27 -14.41 4.31
N ILE A 279 5.64 -13.95 3.13
CA ILE A 279 4.88 -12.96 2.35
C ILE A 279 3.97 -13.68 1.35
N VAL A 280 2.68 -13.32 1.35
CA VAL A 280 1.65 -13.91 0.47
C VAL A 280 0.93 -12.78 -0.28
N GLY A 281 0.68 -12.95 -1.55
CA GLY A 281 -0.04 -11.98 -2.39
C GLY A 281 0.67 -11.68 -3.70
N SER A 282 0.65 -10.44 -4.15
CA SER A 282 1.37 -9.97 -5.34
C SER A 282 2.57 -9.09 -4.97
N PRO A 283 3.51 -8.86 -5.92
CA PRO A 283 4.59 -7.91 -5.72
C PRO A 283 4.08 -6.54 -5.30
N SER A 284 4.77 -5.92 -4.34
CA SER A 284 4.42 -4.60 -3.81
C SER A 284 4.65 -3.46 -4.81
N CYS A 285 4.36 -2.22 -4.43
CA CYS A 285 4.51 -1.03 -5.27
C CYS A 285 5.91 -0.91 -5.92
N GLY A 286 6.98 -1.18 -5.19
CA GLY A 286 8.34 -0.80 -5.56
C GLY A 286 8.58 0.70 -5.43
N CYS A 287 7.99 1.31 -4.43
CA CYS A 287 7.97 2.75 -4.17
C CYS A 287 8.55 3.02 -2.78
N VAL A 288 9.86 3.10 -2.65
CA VAL A 288 10.53 3.01 -1.33
C VAL A 288 11.55 4.13 -1.09
N LEU A 289 11.40 5.27 -1.75
CA LEU A 289 12.21 6.44 -1.43
C LEU A 289 11.64 7.19 -0.22
N GLY A 290 12.50 7.65 0.66
CA GLY A 290 12.11 8.36 1.87
C GLY A 290 12.14 9.86 1.72
N ILE A 291 11.17 10.53 2.30
CA ILE A 291 11.11 11.99 2.43
C ILE A 291 11.52 12.33 3.87
N THR A 292 12.46 13.26 4.04
CA THR A 292 12.89 13.71 5.37
C THR A 292 12.30 15.04 5.76
N HIS A 293 11.96 15.88 4.78
CA HIS A 293 11.46 17.23 5.01
C HIS A 293 10.36 17.61 4.02
N GLU A 294 9.31 18.16 4.54
CA GLU A 294 8.27 18.84 3.79
C GLU A 294 8.65 20.30 3.63
N ARG A 295 8.65 20.79 2.39
CA ARG A 295 9.01 22.17 2.08
C ARG A 295 7.77 22.97 1.73
N VAL A 296 7.28 23.76 2.70
CA VAL A 296 6.17 24.69 2.44
C VAL A 296 6.65 25.79 1.51
N MET A 297 6.00 25.91 0.36
CA MET A 297 6.30 26.92 -0.64
C MET A 297 5.50 28.21 -0.39
N LYS A 298 5.97 29.32 -0.99
CA LYS A 298 5.19 30.56 -1.01
C LYS A 298 3.84 30.31 -1.68
N GLY A 299 2.74 30.62 -1.00
CA GLY A 299 1.39 30.29 -1.44
C GLY A 299 0.79 29.02 -0.79
N GLY A 300 1.52 28.35 0.14
CA GLY A 300 1.02 27.29 1.00
C GLY A 300 1.02 25.90 0.37
N GLY A 301 1.52 25.72 -0.85
CA GLY A 301 1.74 24.38 -1.40
C GLY A 301 2.94 23.70 -0.74
N VAL A 302 2.96 22.36 -0.73
CA VAL A 302 4.01 21.55 -0.10
C VAL A 302 4.75 20.73 -1.14
N LEU A 303 6.08 20.87 -1.16
CA LEU A 303 6.99 20.11 -1.97
C LEU A 303 7.69 19.05 -1.10
N GLU A 304 7.53 17.80 -1.48
CA GLU A 304 8.21 16.64 -0.90
C GLU A 304 9.25 16.13 -1.91
N ILE A 305 10.47 15.89 -1.46
CA ILE A 305 11.58 15.41 -2.32
C ILE A 305 12.16 14.15 -1.69
N SER A 306 12.37 13.13 -2.49
CA SER A 306 13.03 11.89 -2.10
C SER A 306 14.50 12.14 -1.73
N GLU A 307 14.90 11.77 -0.52
CA GLU A 307 16.22 12.04 0.05
C GLU A 307 16.90 10.78 0.62
N ILE A 308 16.15 9.67 0.79
CA ILE A 308 16.64 8.42 1.35
C ILE A 308 16.31 7.26 0.41
N LEU A 309 17.31 6.44 0.15
CA LEU A 309 17.18 5.15 -0.51
C LEU A 309 17.24 4.04 0.55
N TRP A 310 16.28 3.12 0.47
CA TRP A 310 16.11 2.02 1.42
C TRP A 310 16.52 0.69 0.82
N PHE A 311 17.14 -0.13 1.65
CA PHE A 311 17.51 -1.50 1.33
C PHE A 311 16.98 -2.45 2.41
N SER A 312 16.73 -3.68 2.02
CA SER A 312 16.43 -4.73 2.98
C SER A 312 17.66 -5.07 3.86
N PRO A 313 17.50 -5.81 4.96
CA PRO A 313 18.64 -6.28 5.77
C PRO A 313 19.73 -7.00 4.96
N LYS A 314 19.34 -7.73 3.91
CA LYS A 314 20.26 -8.45 3.01
C LYS A 314 20.81 -7.59 1.87
N GLY A 315 20.55 -6.27 1.88
CA GLY A 315 21.05 -5.33 0.87
C GLY A 315 20.29 -5.33 -0.45
N ARG A 316 19.05 -5.90 -0.50
CA ARG A 316 18.21 -5.78 -1.70
C ARG A 316 17.72 -4.33 -1.83
N LYS A 317 17.89 -3.73 -2.99
CA LYS A 317 17.27 -2.44 -3.31
C LYS A 317 15.77 -2.64 -3.46
N LEU A 318 14.98 -1.83 -2.75
CA LEU A 318 13.53 -1.94 -2.76
C LEU A 318 12.89 -0.99 -3.78
N GLU A 319 13.48 0.19 -4.01
CA GLU A 319 13.00 1.15 -5.01
C GLU A 319 13.11 0.59 -6.43
N GLY A 320 12.02 0.64 -7.17
CA GLY A 320 11.92 0.11 -8.53
C GLY A 320 11.62 -1.40 -8.61
N GLU A 321 11.80 -2.15 -7.53
CA GLU A 321 11.60 -3.61 -7.47
C GLU A 321 10.42 -4.01 -6.59
N GLY A 322 10.40 -3.49 -5.36
CA GLY A 322 9.45 -3.87 -4.33
C GLY A 322 9.81 -5.17 -3.61
N VAL A 323 8.87 -5.65 -2.82
CA VAL A 323 8.94 -6.94 -2.14
C VAL A 323 8.23 -7.99 -3.02
N ILE A 324 8.97 -9.04 -3.34
CA ILE A 324 8.41 -10.19 -4.07
C ILE A 324 7.87 -11.19 -3.04
N PRO A 325 6.62 -11.64 -3.18
CA PRO A 325 6.02 -12.57 -2.23
C PRO A 325 6.66 -13.97 -2.30
N ASP A 326 6.66 -14.68 -1.19
CA ASP A 326 7.08 -16.09 -1.11
C ASP A 326 6.01 -17.03 -1.71
N ARG A 327 4.76 -16.57 -1.73
CA ARG A 327 3.59 -17.21 -2.35
C ARG A 327 2.86 -16.17 -3.20
N ASP A 328 2.97 -16.30 -4.51
CA ASP A 328 2.28 -15.41 -5.46
C ASP A 328 0.83 -15.87 -5.63
N VAL A 329 -0.10 -15.06 -5.16
CA VAL A 329 -1.55 -15.30 -5.23
C VAL A 329 -2.27 -13.98 -5.46
N VAL A 330 -3.06 -13.93 -6.53
CA VAL A 330 -3.85 -12.75 -6.88
C VAL A 330 -5.34 -13.09 -6.95
N PRO A 331 -6.23 -12.16 -6.64
CA PRO A 331 -7.65 -12.38 -6.84
C PRO A 331 -7.96 -12.58 -8.33
N THR A 332 -8.97 -13.37 -8.62
CA THR A 332 -9.59 -13.48 -9.94
C THR A 332 -10.97 -12.81 -9.90
N ILE A 333 -11.53 -12.47 -11.06
CA ILE A 333 -12.90 -11.95 -11.14
C ILE A 333 -13.86 -12.92 -10.45
N ALA A 334 -13.73 -14.23 -10.72
CA ALA A 334 -14.58 -15.26 -10.12
C ALA A 334 -14.47 -15.34 -8.60
N SER A 335 -13.25 -15.20 -8.02
CA SER A 335 -13.08 -15.19 -6.58
C SER A 335 -13.73 -13.97 -5.93
N LEU A 336 -13.57 -12.79 -6.53
CA LEU A 336 -14.20 -11.55 -6.04
C LEU A 336 -15.73 -11.61 -6.10
N GLN A 337 -16.28 -12.12 -7.19
CA GLN A 337 -17.74 -12.29 -7.38
C GLN A 337 -18.35 -13.29 -6.39
N SER A 338 -17.61 -14.34 -6.03
CA SER A 338 -18.04 -15.32 -5.03
C SER A 338 -17.79 -14.88 -3.57
N GLY A 339 -17.19 -13.70 -3.36
CA GLY A 339 -16.85 -13.19 -2.04
C GLY A 339 -15.70 -13.95 -1.37
N ARG A 340 -14.89 -14.70 -2.13
CA ARG A 340 -13.72 -15.42 -1.61
C ARG A 340 -12.49 -14.52 -1.59
N ASP A 341 -11.80 -14.50 -0.48
CA ASP A 341 -10.47 -13.89 -0.34
C ASP A 341 -9.38 -14.95 -0.48
N VAL A 342 -9.03 -15.27 -1.72
CA VAL A 342 -8.05 -16.33 -2.05
C VAL A 342 -6.65 -16.02 -1.50
N VAL A 343 -6.30 -14.75 -1.30
CA VAL A 343 -5.03 -14.33 -0.71
C VAL A 343 -5.02 -14.62 0.79
N LEU A 344 -6.11 -14.31 1.48
CA LEU A 344 -6.29 -14.65 2.90
C LEU A 344 -6.32 -16.17 3.09
N GLU A 345 -7.06 -16.90 2.26
CA GLU A 345 -7.13 -18.38 2.29
C GLU A 345 -5.74 -19.01 2.14
N GLU A 346 -4.89 -18.53 1.21
CA GLU A 346 -3.51 -19.03 1.10
C GLU A 346 -2.66 -18.64 2.30
N GLY A 347 -2.85 -17.44 2.87
CA GLY A 347 -2.20 -17.02 4.11
C GLY A 347 -2.50 -17.96 5.28
N GLU A 348 -3.78 -18.35 5.45
CA GLU A 348 -4.19 -19.33 6.48
C GLU A 348 -3.56 -20.72 6.24
N LYS A 349 -3.50 -21.17 4.98
CA LYS A 349 -2.87 -22.42 4.60
C LYS A 349 -1.36 -22.41 4.93
N VAL A 350 -0.65 -21.34 4.61
CA VAL A 350 0.77 -21.17 4.98
C VAL A 350 0.96 -21.23 6.50
N LEU A 351 0.10 -20.59 7.29
CA LEU A 351 0.15 -20.66 8.75
C LEU A 351 -0.08 -22.09 9.25
N GLN A 352 -0.99 -22.86 8.64
CA GLN A 352 -1.20 -24.27 8.97
C GLN A 352 0.07 -25.10 8.72
N GLU A 353 0.73 -24.91 7.55
CA GLU A 353 1.99 -25.57 7.20
C GLU A 353 3.11 -25.25 8.21
N LEU A 354 3.27 -23.97 8.57
CA LEU A 354 4.29 -23.51 9.54
C LEU A 354 4.02 -24.04 10.95
N SER A 355 2.76 -24.04 11.38
CA SER A 355 2.37 -24.54 12.70
C SER A 355 2.55 -26.07 12.82
N ALA A 356 2.29 -26.82 11.76
CA ALA A 356 2.53 -28.26 11.71
C ALA A 356 4.03 -28.59 11.85
N LYS A 357 4.89 -27.86 11.11
CA LYS A 357 6.35 -28.02 11.20
C LYS A 357 6.90 -27.76 12.61
N ARG A 358 6.37 -26.76 13.32
CA ARG A 358 6.78 -26.48 14.71
C ARG A 358 6.45 -27.59 15.68
N ARG A 359 5.33 -28.31 15.49
CA ARG A 359 4.93 -29.45 16.36
C ARG A 359 5.80 -30.68 16.15
N THR A 360 6.45 -30.82 15.00
CA THR A 360 7.29 -32.00 14.65
C THR A 360 8.76 -31.82 15.04
N VAL A 361 9.22 -30.64 15.42
CA VAL A 361 10.56 -30.38 15.94
C VAL A 361 10.50 -30.58 17.48
N PRO A 362 11.17 -31.59 18.05
CA PRO A 362 11.25 -31.73 19.51
C PRO A 362 11.89 -30.49 20.11
N THR A 363 11.28 -29.92 21.14
CA THR A 363 11.94 -28.89 21.97
C THR A 363 13.21 -29.50 22.59
N PRO A 364 14.37 -28.84 22.48
CA PRO A 364 15.62 -29.34 23.07
C PRO A 364 15.58 -29.39 24.59
#